data_6010125dcb22d5dfe6a3f8dc73416657
#
_entry.id   6010125dcb22d5dfe6a3f8dc73416657
#
_cell.length_a   1.000
_cell.length_b   1.000
_cell.length_c   1.000
_cell.angle_alpha   90.00
_cell.angle_beta   90.00
_cell.angle_gamma   90.00
#
_symmetry.space_group_name_H-M   'P 1'
#
loop_
_entity.id
_entity.type
_entity.pdbx_description
1 polymer ?
#
loop_
_entity_poly.entity_id
_entity_poly.type
_entity_poly.pdbx_seq_one_letter_code
_entity_poly.pdbx_strand_id
1 'polypeptide(L)'
;MKPRSMEEKISYLLFLMGFAGLVCTAALCIFVFHKAFREQAWTALEREADLVAAGCVQVDAPSQLETYVDGSLRITLIASDGSVLFESATNQPMENHLSRPEIQQAMKSGVGRDCRDSQTLGYETYYYAMLLTNGDILRVAQDSETIWSIY
;
A
#
# COMPACT_ATOMS: atom_id res chain seq x y z
N MET A 1 -40.91 -39.37 -1.75
CA MET A 1 -39.45 -39.30 -1.86
C MET A 1 -38.89 -40.67 -1.43
N LYS A 2 -38.16 -41.32 -2.36
CA LYS A 2 -37.55 -42.65 -2.07
C LYS A 2 -36.35 -42.42 -1.12
N PRO A 3 -36.22 -43.17 -0.01
CA PRO A 3 -35.09 -43.02 0.89
C PRO A 3 -33.79 -43.38 0.14
N ARG A 4 -32.79 -42.50 0.19
CA ARG A 4 -31.48 -42.77 -0.40
C ARG A 4 -30.84 -44.01 0.22
N SER A 5 -30.21 -44.82 -0.61
CA SER A 5 -29.48 -46.00 -0.16
C SER A 5 -28.32 -45.60 0.77
N MET A 6 -27.85 -46.53 1.60
CA MET A 6 -26.75 -46.27 2.53
C MET A 6 -25.47 -45.88 1.78
N GLU A 7 -25.22 -46.46 0.63
CA GLU A 7 -24.09 -46.17 -0.26
C GLU A 7 -24.16 -44.73 -0.82
N GLU A 8 -25.36 -44.26 -1.23
CA GLU A 8 -25.58 -42.92 -1.70
C GLU A 8 -25.32 -41.84 -0.59
N LYS A 9 -25.69 -42.18 0.64
CA LYS A 9 -25.45 -41.30 1.79
C LYS A 9 -23.96 -41.17 2.11
N ILE A 10 -23.24 -42.28 2.07
CA ILE A 10 -21.78 -42.30 2.32
C ILE A 10 -21.06 -41.55 1.20
N SER A 11 -21.38 -41.79 -0.05
CA SER A 11 -20.80 -41.12 -1.20
C SER A 11 -21.02 -39.59 -1.15
N TYR A 12 -22.25 -39.19 -0.78
CA TYR A 12 -22.58 -37.79 -0.61
C TYR A 12 -21.79 -37.11 0.53
N LEU A 13 -21.62 -37.84 1.66
CA LEU A 13 -20.84 -37.32 2.79
C LEU A 13 -19.36 -37.15 2.43
N LEU A 14 -18.79 -38.13 1.73
CA LEU A 14 -17.39 -38.05 1.26
C LEU A 14 -17.20 -36.92 0.26
N PHE A 15 -18.14 -36.73 -0.66
CA PHE A 15 -18.12 -35.59 -1.58
C PHE A 15 -18.19 -34.23 -0.84
N LEU A 16 -19.09 -34.12 0.14
CA LEU A 16 -19.25 -32.90 0.93
C LEU A 16 -17.98 -32.58 1.73
N MET A 17 -17.34 -33.58 2.33
CA MET A 17 -16.07 -33.42 3.04
C MET A 17 -14.94 -32.96 2.10
N GLY A 18 -14.84 -33.61 0.92
CA GLY A 18 -13.84 -33.21 -0.08
C GLY A 18 -14.04 -31.80 -0.60
N PHE A 19 -15.30 -31.42 -0.86
CA PHE A 19 -15.66 -30.09 -1.28
C PHE A 19 -15.35 -29.02 -0.20
N ALA A 20 -15.72 -29.32 1.05
CA ALA A 20 -15.40 -28.43 2.18
C ALA A 20 -13.88 -28.24 2.35
N GLY A 21 -13.10 -29.33 2.23
CA GLY A 21 -11.64 -29.28 2.25
C GLY A 21 -11.07 -28.39 1.14
N LEU A 22 -11.58 -28.52 -0.08
CA LEU A 22 -11.17 -27.69 -1.22
C LEU A 22 -11.45 -26.20 -0.97
N VAL A 23 -12.66 -25.88 -0.48
CA VAL A 23 -13.04 -24.49 -0.17
C VAL A 23 -12.17 -23.90 0.93
N CYS A 24 -11.92 -24.66 2.01
CA CYS A 24 -11.04 -24.22 3.10
C CYS A 24 -9.60 -23.97 2.59
N THR A 25 -9.08 -24.85 1.76
CA THR A 25 -7.73 -24.68 1.20
C THR A 25 -7.66 -23.46 0.29
N ALA A 26 -8.64 -23.26 -0.58
CA ALA A 26 -8.72 -22.09 -1.44
C ALA A 26 -8.79 -20.78 -0.63
N ALA A 27 -9.62 -20.73 0.41
CA ALA A 27 -9.74 -19.57 1.29
C ALA A 27 -8.42 -19.28 2.01
N LEU A 28 -7.73 -20.30 2.51
CA LEU A 28 -6.42 -20.17 3.14
C LEU A 28 -5.37 -19.65 2.16
N CYS A 29 -5.32 -20.18 0.94
CA CYS A 29 -4.41 -19.73 -0.10
C CYS A 29 -4.64 -18.24 -0.44
N ILE A 30 -5.89 -17.82 -0.62
CA ILE A 30 -6.24 -16.42 -0.89
C ILE A 30 -5.80 -15.54 0.26
N PHE A 31 -6.06 -15.94 1.51
CA PHE A 31 -5.66 -15.17 2.69
C PHE A 31 -4.13 -15.01 2.80
N VAL A 32 -3.39 -16.10 2.62
CA VAL A 32 -1.91 -16.07 2.66
C VAL A 32 -1.34 -15.22 1.54
N PHE A 33 -1.88 -15.38 0.33
CA PHE A 33 -1.46 -14.60 -0.83
C PHE A 33 -1.71 -13.10 -0.63
N HIS A 34 -2.92 -12.74 -0.15
CA HIS A 34 -3.26 -11.34 0.11
C HIS A 34 -2.34 -10.71 1.18
N LYS A 35 -2.05 -11.45 2.24
CA LYS A 35 -1.12 -11.00 3.28
C LYS A 35 0.30 -10.81 2.72
N ALA A 36 0.81 -11.79 1.99
CA ALA A 36 2.15 -11.74 1.39
C ALA A 36 2.28 -10.58 0.40
N PHE A 37 1.25 -10.33 -0.41
CA PHE A 37 1.21 -9.22 -1.35
C PHE A 37 1.28 -7.85 -0.65
N ARG A 38 0.51 -7.66 0.42
CA ARG A 38 0.54 -6.42 1.19
C ARG A 38 1.92 -6.14 1.80
N GLU A 39 2.55 -7.15 2.37
CA GLU A 39 3.90 -7.02 2.92
C GLU A 39 4.93 -6.67 1.83
N GLN A 40 4.80 -7.27 0.66
CA GLN A 40 5.66 -6.97 -0.48
C GLN A 40 5.46 -5.53 -0.98
N ALA A 41 4.23 -5.04 -1.04
CA ALA A 41 3.91 -3.65 -1.40
C ALA A 41 4.56 -2.66 -0.43
N TRP A 42 4.47 -2.91 0.88
CA TRP A 42 5.13 -2.08 1.89
C TRP A 42 6.65 -2.08 1.77
N THR A 43 7.26 -3.24 1.55
CA THR A 43 8.72 -3.35 1.38
C THR A 43 9.20 -2.63 0.13
N ALA A 44 8.43 -2.67 -0.95
CA ALA A 44 8.73 -1.94 -2.18
C ALA A 44 8.69 -0.43 -1.94
N LEU A 45 7.62 0.09 -1.31
CA LEU A 45 7.49 1.52 -0.99
C LEU A 45 8.57 2.02 -0.04
N GLU A 46 8.94 1.24 0.98
CA GLU A 46 10.03 1.56 1.90
C GLU A 46 11.35 1.73 1.14
N ARG A 47 11.67 0.80 0.25
CA ARG A 47 12.88 0.84 -0.56
C ARG A 47 12.91 2.06 -1.50
N GLU A 48 11.78 2.38 -2.13
CA GLU A 48 11.65 3.57 -2.97
C GLU A 48 11.77 4.86 -2.14
N ALA A 49 11.17 4.90 -0.96
CA ALA A 49 11.30 6.04 -0.04
C ALA A 49 12.77 6.26 0.38
N ASP A 50 13.50 5.21 0.69
CA ASP A 50 14.92 5.29 1.06
C ASP A 50 15.78 5.84 -0.10
N LEU A 51 15.52 5.41 -1.34
CA LEU A 51 16.21 5.91 -2.53
C LEU A 51 15.94 7.41 -2.76
N VAL A 52 14.68 7.83 -2.65
CA VAL A 52 14.29 9.23 -2.80
C VAL A 52 14.86 10.06 -1.65
N ALA A 53 14.83 9.57 -0.42
CA ALA A 53 15.40 10.27 0.74
C ALA A 53 16.91 10.48 0.60
N ALA A 54 17.64 9.49 0.10
CA ALA A 54 19.06 9.63 -0.20
C ALA A 54 19.31 10.72 -1.28
N GLY A 55 18.42 10.80 -2.28
CA GLY A 55 18.41 11.88 -3.26
C GLY A 55 18.11 13.26 -2.65
N CYS A 56 17.17 13.36 -1.73
CA CYS A 56 16.80 14.62 -1.06
C CYS A 56 17.98 15.27 -0.32
N VAL A 57 18.91 14.49 0.21
CA VAL A 57 20.12 14.98 0.89
C VAL A 57 21.08 15.69 -0.08
N GLN A 58 21.03 15.36 -1.38
CA GLN A 58 21.91 15.88 -2.42
C GLN A 58 21.27 17.01 -3.25
N VAL A 59 20.02 17.34 -2.97
CA VAL A 59 19.19 18.23 -3.77
C VAL A 59 19.06 19.58 -3.09
N ASP A 60 19.49 20.66 -3.74
CA ASP A 60 19.41 22.04 -3.24
C ASP A 60 18.00 22.64 -3.32
N ALA A 61 17.09 22.04 -4.11
CA ALA A 61 15.74 22.53 -4.30
C ALA A 61 14.72 21.40 -4.43
N PRO A 62 13.52 21.52 -3.82
CA PRO A 62 12.46 20.49 -3.89
C PRO A 62 12.03 20.11 -5.31
N SER A 63 12.10 21.06 -6.26
CA SER A 63 11.75 20.82 -7.68
C SER A 63 12.63 19.79 -8.38
N GLN A 64 13.82 19.50 -7.87
CA GLN A 64 14.70 18.48 -8.45
C GLN A 64 14.23 17.06 -8.11
N LEU A 65 13.28 16.91 -7.19
CA LEU A 65 12.64 15.62 -6.89
C LEU A 65 11.83 15.08 -8.09
N GLU A 66 11.47 15.92 -9.05
CA GLU A 66 10.84 15.49 -10.30
C GLU A 66 11.68 14.44 -11.06
N THR A 67 13.01 14.46 -10.90
CA THR A 67 13.91 13.50 -11.55
C THR A 67 13.72 12.08 -11.03
N TYR A 68 13.18 11.90 -9.84
CA TYR A 68 12.90 10.60 -9.22
C TYR A 68 11.49 10.06 -9.52
N VAL A 69 10.67 10.82 -10.25
CA VAL A 69 9.30 10.46 -10.58
C VAL A 69 9.28 9.74 -11.92
N ASP A 70 9.04 8.43 -11.91
CA ASP A 70 8.89 7.62 -13.12
C ASP A 70 7.43 7.48 -13.61
N GLY A 71 6.50 8.19 -12.96
CA GLY A 71 5.07 8.15 -13.25
C GLY A 71 4.30 7.05 -12.50
N SER A 72 4.98 6.11 -11.86
CA SER A 72 4.36 5.04 -11.07
C SER A 72 4.32 5.37 -9.58
N LEU A 73 5.20 6.26 -9.12
CA LEU A 73 5.36 6.68 -7.74
C LEU A 73 4.94 8.14 -7.56
N ARG A 74 4.09 8.39 -6.59
CA ARG A 74 3.73 9.74 -6.16
C ARG A 74 4.60 10.15 -4.99
N ILE A 75 5.30 11.27 -5.12
CA ILE A 75 6.22 11.81 -4.12
C ILE A 75 5.68 13.12 -3.59
N THR A 76 5.62 13.25 -2.25
CA THR A 76 5.21 14.47 -1.55
C THR A 76 6.26 14.81 -0.50
N LEU A 77 6.79 16.03 -0.52
CA LEU A 77 7.63 16.57 0.56
C LEU A 77 6.80 17.52 1.42
N ILE A 78 6.82 17.31 2.73
CA ILE A 78 5.95 17.98 3.68
C ILE A 78 6.83 18.60 4.78
N ALA A 79 6.64 19.88 5.06
CA ALA A 79 7.34 20.55 6.16
C ALA A 79 6.83 20.06 7.53
N SER A 80 7.57 20.34 8.58
CA SER A 80 7.23 19.96 9.96
C SER A 80 5.90 20.55 10.47
N ASP A 81 5.41 21.63 9.85
CA ASP A 81 4.11 22.24 10.14
C ASP A 81 2.94 21.63 9.32
N GLY A 82 3.25 20.63 8.46
CA GLY A 82 2.30 19.95 7.59
C GLY A 82 2.03 20.62 6.25
N SER A 83 2.69 21.75 5.96
CA SER A 83 2.60 22.41 4.66
C SER A 83 3.31 21.57 3.58
N VAL A 84 2.71 21.49 2.38
CA VAL A 84 3.29 20.73 1.26
C VAL A 84 4.31 21.60 0.55
N LEU A 85 5.58 21.16 0.54
CA LEU A 85 6.69 21.81 -0.13
C LEU A 85 6.83 21.38 -1.58
N PHE A 86 6.51 20.10 -1.86
CA PHE A 86 6.57 19.51 -3.19
C PHE A 86 5.53 18.41 -3.33
N GLU A 87 4.91 18.30 -4.51
CA GLU A 87 3.98 17.23 -4.87
C GLU A 87 4.16 16.87 -6.35
N SER A 88 4.46 15.60 -6.64
CA SER A 88 4.71 15.14 -8.01
C SER A 88 3.46 15.03 -8.87
N ALA A 89 2.29 14.86 -8.26
CA ALA A 89 1.03 14.61 -8.99
C ALA A 89 0.34 15.90 -9.45
N THR A 90 0.65 17.04 -8.84
CA THR A 90 0.00 18.33 -9.17
C THR A 90 0.85 19.51 -8.75
N ASN A 91 0.79 20.59 -9.54
CA ASN A 91 1.40 21.88 -9.21
C ASN A 91 0.42 22.82 -8.50
N GLN A 92 -0.78 22.36 -8.15
CA GLN A 92 -1.76 23.18 -7.43
C GLN A 92 -1.44 23.22 -5.93
N PRO A 93 -1.76 24.34 -5.24
CA PRO A 93 -1.64 24.41 -3.79
C PRO A 93 -2.44 23.30 -3.12
N MET A 94 -1.81 22.58 -2.22
CA MET A 94 -2.46 21.50 -1.48
C MET A 94 -2.80 21.94 -0.06
N GLU A 95 -3.83 21.30 0.50
CA GLU A 95 -4.19 21.45 1.91
C GLU A 95 -3.07 20.95 2.82
N ASN A 96 -3.08 21.43 4.06
CA ASN A 96 -2.14 20.95 5.08
C ASN A 96 -2.34 19.47 5.37
N HIS A 97 -1.27 18.69 5.38
CA HIS A 97 -1.29 17.23 5.53
C HIS A 97 -1.02 16.74 6.97
N LEU A 98 -0.89 17.66 7.95
CA LEU A 98 -0.55 17.30 9.32
C LEU A 98 -1.53 16.29 9.97
N SER A 99 -2.80 16.33 9.59
CA SER A 99 -3.85 15.44 10.12
C SER A 99 -3.83 14.01 9.52
N ARG A 100 -3.00 13.78 8.52
CA ARG A 100 -2.93 12.47 7.84
C ARG A 100 -2.31 11.41 8.76
N PRO A 101 -2.89 10.19 8.88
CA PRO A 101 -2.41 9.15 9.81
C PRO A 101 -0.94 8.80 9.62
N GLU A 102 -0.50 8.59 8.36
CA GLU A 102 0.88 8.27 8.02
C GLU A 102 1.86 9.39 8.44
N ILE A 103 1.43 10.66 8.31
CA ILE A 103 2.25 11.81 8.68
C ILE A 103 2.38 11.90 10.21
N GLN A 104 1.27 11.75 10.93
CA GLN A 104 1.31 11.73 12.40
C GLN A 104 2.13 10.58 12.97
N GLN A 105 2.09 9.42 12.34
CA GLN A 105 2.93 8.28 12.73
C GLN A 105 4.40 8.57 12.46
N ALA A 106 4.75 9.10 11.29
CA ALA A 106 6.12 9.47 10.93
C ALA A 106 6.71 10.49 11.90
N MET A 107 5.95 11.50 12.32
CA MET A 107 6.37 12.48 13.32
C MET A 107 6.66 11.87 14.69
N LYS A 108 5.94 10.81 15.08
CA LYS A 108 6.07 10.17 16.40
C LYS A 108 7.16 9.10 16.46
N SER A 109 7.27 8.30 15.40
CA SER A 109 8.11 7.08 15.37
C SER A 109 9.15 7.07 14.26
N GLY A 110 9.25 8.14 13.46
CA GLY A 110 10.15 8.23 12.31
C GLY A 110 9.58 7.68 11.02
N VAL A 111 8.60 6.78 11.09
CA VAL A 111 7.97 6.13 9.93
C VAL A 111 6.46 6.03 10.16
N GLY A 112 5.68 6.22 9.09
CA GLY A 112 4.23 6.04 9.09
C GLY A 112 3.75 5.30 7.85
N ARG A 113 2.69 4.50 8.00
CA ARG A 113 2.07 3.72 6.94
C ARG A 113 0.55 3.88 6.99
N ASP A 114 -0.07 4.05 5.83
CA ASP A 114 -1.52 4.07 5.70
C ASP A 114 -1.95 3.47 4.36
N CYS A 115 -3.13 2.87 4.31
CA CYS A 115 -3.70 2.32 3.10
C CYS A 115 -5.15 2.80 2.99
N ARG A 116 -5.51 3.38 1.85
CA ARG A 116 -6.83 3.96 1.62
C ARG A 116 -7.47 3.37 0.37
N ASP A 117 -8.73 2.97 0.50
CA ASP A 117 -9.55 2.58 -0.63
C ASP A 117 -9.94 3.81 -1.44
N SER A 118 -9.71 3.77 -2.74
CA SER A 118 -10.31 4.70 -3.68
C SER A 118 -11.75 4.28 -3.94
N GLN A 119 -12.70 4.92 -3.27
CA GLN A 119 -14.15 4.64 -3.45
C GLN A 119 -14.64 4.84 -4.90
N THR A 120 -13.89 5.59 -5.71
CA THR A 120 -14.27 5.94 -7.09
C THR A 120 -13.65 5.01 -8.12
N LEU A 121 -12.49 4.42 -7.85
CA LEU A 121 -11.67 3.70 -8.83
C LEU A 121 -11.46 2.22 -8.49
N GLY A 122 -11.86 1.77 -7.28
CA GLY A 122 -11.85 0.36 -6.90
C GLY A 122 -10.46 -0.23 -6.60
N TYR A 123 -9.44 0.61 -6.40
CA TYR A 123 -8.10 0.18 -6.00
C TYR A 123 -7.67 0.84 -4.67
N GLU A 124 -6.76 0.17 -3.97
CA GLU A 124 -6.14 0.68 -2.75
C GLU A 124 -4.92 1.54 -3.11
N THR A 125 -4.73 2.66 -2.40
CA THR A 125 -3.49 3.45 -2.47
C THR A 125 -2.71 3.26 -1.18
N TYR A 126 -1.46 2.84 -1.30
CA TYR A 126 -0.52 2.66 -0.21
C TYR A 126 0.30 3.93 -0.01
N TYR A 127 0.37 4.40 1.23
CA TYR A 127 1.13 5.59 1.65
C TYR A 127 2.21 5.19 2.64
N TYR A 128 3.45 5.55 2.35
CA TYR A 128 4.58 5.40 3.24
C TYR A 128 5.20 6.78 3.51
N ALA A 129 5.37 7.15 4.76
CA ALA A 129 5.96 8.41 5.18
C ALA A 129 7.17 8.17 6.07
N MET A 130 8.23 8.98 5.88
CA MET A 130 9.42 8.92 6.71
C MET A 130 9.87 10.34 7.11
N LEU A 131 10.32 10.47 8.35
CA LEU A 131 10.88 11.71 8.89
C LEU A 131 12.33 11.85 8.42
N LEU A 132 12.63 12.95 7.76
CA LEU A 132 13.97 13.29 7.30
C LEU A 132 14.79 13.95 8.44
N THR A 133 16.11 13.97 8.27
CA THR A 133 17.05 14.54 9.25
C THR A 133 16.87 16.04 9.49
N ASN A 134 16.33 16.77 8.50
CA ASN A 134 16.04 18.21 8.60
C ASN A 134 14.67 18.53 9.27
N GLY A 135 13.90 17.50 9.66
CA GLY A 135 12.58 17.64 10.26
C GLY A 135 11.41 17.65 9.27
N ASP A 136 11.67 17.63 7.97
CA ASP A 136 10.65 17.47 6.94
C ASP A 136 10.21 16.01 6.84
N ILE A 137 9.07 15.75 6.21
CA ILE A 137 8.53 14.40 6.02
C ILE A 137 8.46 14.12 4.53
N LEU A 138 9.12 13.05 4.11
CA LEU A 138 8.98 12.48 2.78
C LEU A 138 7.83 11.46 2.79
N ARG A 139 6.84 11.65 1.93
CA ARG A 139 5.77 10.69 1.70
C ARG A 139 5.87 10.15 0.28
N VAL A 140 5.82 8.83 0.14
CA VAL A 140 5.67 8.14 -1.15
C VAL A 140 4.34 7.42 -1.16
N ALA A 141 3.68 7.39 -2.32
CA ALA A 141 2.42 6.69 -2.49
C ALA A 141 2.38 5.97 -3.83
N GLN A 142 1.73 4.82 -3.85
CA GLN A 142 1.55 3.99 -5.04
C GLN A 142 0.19 3.29 -5.00
N ASP A 143 -0.47 3.23 -6.17
CA ASP A 143 -1.74 2.55 -6.31
C ASP A 143 -1.54 1.04 -6.50
N SER A 144 -2.43 0.23 -5.94
CA SER A 144 -2.36 -1.24 -6.03
C SER A 144 -2.42 -1.72 -7.48
N GLU A 145 -3.14 -1.04 -8.36
CA GLU A 145 -3.19 -1.36 -9.79
C GLU A 145 -1.80 -1.29 -10.44
N THR A 146 -1.03 -0.25 -10.13
CA THR A 146 0.35 -0.11 -10.61
C THR A 146 1.25 -1.20 -10.06
N ILE A 147 1.11 -1.56 -8.77
CA ILE A 147 1.86 -2.65 -8.16
C ILE A 147 1.57 -3.98 -8.87
N TRP A 148 0.29 -4.27 -9.17
CA TRP A 148 -0.11 -5.48 -9.90
C TRP A 148 0.46 -5.54 -11.33
N SER A 149 0.56 -4.41 -12.01
CA SER A 149 1.07 -4.36 -13.40
C SER A 149 2.57 -4.66 -13.50
N ILE A 150 3.32 -4.44 -12.42
CA ILE A 150 4.76 -4.69 -12.35
C ILE A 150 5.06 -6.18 -12.08
N TYR A 151 4.16 -6.92 -11.43
CA TYR A 151 4.32 -8.33 -11.04
C TYR A 151 3.43 -9.27 -11.86
#